data_e16565c92d83216eb5d1998d42b62b85
#
_entry.id   e16565c92d83216eb5d1998d42b62b85
#
_cell.length_a   1.000
_cell.length_b   1.000
_cell.length_c   1.000
_cell.angle_alpha   90.00
_cell.angle_beta   90.00
_cell.angle_gamma   90.00
#
_symmetry.space_group_name_H-M   'P 1'
#
loop_
_entity.id
_entity.type
_entity.pdbx_description
1 polymer ?
#
loop_
_entity_poly.entity_id
_entity_poly.type
_entity_poly.pdbx_seq_one_letter_code
_entity_poly.pdbx_strand_id
1 'polypeptide(L)'
;KWALQRDYEYIFEMDADFSHNPHDLPKLYKACSEDGADVAVGSRYCTGVNVVNWPLGRVLMSYFASVYVRLVTGMHIQDTTAGFKCYRREVLETIDLDRIQFKGYAFQIEMKFTAYKCGFNVVEVPIIFINRELGVSKMNGSIFGEALFGVLQLKWWSFFHNYPLYYCYLLNCSS
;
A
#
# COMPACT_ATOMS: atom_id res chain seq x y z
N LYS A 1 6.46 -11.76 -7.06
CA LYS A 1 6.83 -13.13 -7.41
C LYS A 1 8.23 -13.23 -8.01
N TRP A 2 8.58 -12.41 -9.01
CA TRP A 2 9.92 -12.43 -9.63
C TRP A 2 11.05 -12.21 -8.59
N ALA A 3 10.89 -11.28 -7.66
CA ALA A 3 11.84 -10.99 -6.60
C ALA A 3 11.98 -12.17 -5.62
N LEU A 4 10.90 -12.91 -5.34
CA LEU A 4 10.91 -14.06 -4.44
C LEU A 4 11.67 -15.28 -5.00
N GLN A 5 11.91 -15.31 -6.32
CA GLN A 5 12.75 -16.34 -6.97
C GLN A 5 14.26 -16.03 -6.84
N ARG A 6 14.61 -14.94 -6.20
CA ARG A 6 15.98 -14.44 -5.98
C ARG A 6 16.21 -14.12 -4.52
N ASP A 7 17.45 -13.94 -4.15
CA ASP A 7 17.87 -13.75 -2.76
C ASP A 7 17.86 -12.27 -2.35
N TYR A 8 16.67 -11.63 -2.47
CA TYR A 8 16.43 -10.26 -2.01
C TYR A 8 15.71 -10.28 -0.66
N GLU A 9 16.27 -9.62 0.35
CA GLU A 9 15.64 -9.49 1.67
C GLU A 9 14.61 -8.37 1.73
N TYR A 10 14.82 -7.30 0.94
CA TYR A 10 13.93 -6.13 0.88
C TYR A 10 13.50 -5.87 -0.55
N ILE A 11 12.21 -5.71 -0.75
CA ILE A 11 11.59 -5.52 -2.06
C ILE A 11 10.88 -4.18 -2.09
N PHE A 12 11.26 -3.32 -3.04
CA PHE A 12 10.63 -2.03 -3.23
C PHE A 12 9.61 -2.05 -4.38
N GLU A 13 8.55 -1.29 -4.18
CA GLU A 13 7.59 -0.90 -5.20
C GLU A 13 7.63 0.62 -5.33
N MET A 14 7.88 1.13 -6.52
CA MET A 14 7.99 2.56 -6.81
C MET A 14 7.51 2.85 -8.23
N ASP A 15 6.77 3.95 -8.43
CA ASP A 15 6.39 4.40 -9.76
C ASP A 15 7.61 4.96 -10.50
N ALA A 16 7.74 4.62 -11.79
CA ALA A 16 8.86 5.03 -12.66
C ALA A 16 8.54 6.32 -13.45
N ASP A 17 7.73 7.23 -12.91
CA ASP A 17 7.26 8.46 -13.54
C ASP A 17 7.86 9.74 -12.93
N PHE A 18 8.94 9.59 -12.16
CA PHE A 18 9.65 10.64 -11.41
C PHE A 18 8.81 11.35 -10.34
N SER A 19 7.65 10.84 -9.99
CA SER A 19 6.84 11.40 -8.90
C SER A 19 7.37 11.07 -7.51
N HIS A 20 8.13 10.00 -7.37
CA HIS A 20 8.82 9.60 -6.16
C HIS A 20 10.31 9.93 -6.23
N ASN A 21 10.83 10.52 -5.17
CA ASN A 21 12.25 10.84 -5.06
C ASN A 21 13.06 9.59 -4.69
N PRO A 22 14.04 9.13 -5.49
CA PRO A 22 14.88 8.00 -5.14
C PRO A 22 15.68 8.17 -3.84
N HIS A 23 15.93 9.41 -3.41
CA HIS A 23 16.59 9.71 -2.13
C HIS A 23 15.72 9.34 -0.91
N ASP A 24 14.46 9.00 -1.09
CA ASP A 24 13.61 8.47 -0.01
C ASP A 24 13.75 6.95 0.17
N LEU A 25 14.35 6.22 -0.79
CA LEU A 25 14.62 4.77 -0.66
C LEU A 25 15.37 4.40 0.62
N PRO A 26 16.47 5.10 1.00
CA PRO A 26 17.17 4.79 2.26
C PRO A 26 16.31 4.96 3.51
N LYS A 27 15.33 5.89 3.51
CA LYS A 27 14.43 6.09 4.65
C LYS A 27 13.48 4.91 4.84
N LEU A 28 12.89 4.41 3.74
CA LEU A 28 12.01 3.24 3.77
C LEU A 28 12.81 1.98 4.10
N TYR A 29 14.02 1.84 3.55
CA TYR A 29 14.93 0.75 3.87
C TYR A 29 15.23 0.70 5.36
N LYS A 30 15.64 1.84 5.94
CA LYS A 30 15.95 1.95 7.37
C LYS A 30 14.77 1.56 8.25
N ALA A 31 13.56 2.01 7.90
CA ALA A 31 12.35 1.65 8.63
C ALA A 31 12.16 0.12 8.71
N CYS A 32 12.46 -0.61 7.63
CA CYS A 32 12.33 -2.07 7.61
C CYS A 32 13.55 -2.78 8.21
N SER A 33 14.78 -2.29 7.98
CA SER A 33 16.01 -3.00 8.39
C SER A 33 16.43 -2.73 9.83
N GLU A 34 16.12 -1.52 10.36
CA GLU A 34 16.61 -1.08 11.67
C GLU A 34 15.47 -0.77 12.63
N ASP A 35 14.37 -0.17 12.16
CA ASP A 35 13.30 0.34 13.04
C ASP A 35 12.15 -0.67 13.25
N GLY A 36 12.29 -1.91 12.75
CA GLY A 36 11.38 -3.02 13.03
C GLY A 36 10.05 -3.00 12.27
N ALA A 37 9.96 -2.26 11.17
CA ALA A 37 8.81 -2.34 10.29
C ALA A 37 8.90 -3.57 9.37
N ASP A 38 7.77 -4.23 9.13
CA ASP A 38 7.67 -5.28 8.11
C ASP A 38 7.36 -4.70 6.73
N VAL A 39 6.55 -3.62 6.73
CA VAL A 39 6.24 -2.83 5.53
C VAL A 39 6.41 -1.35 5.85
N ALA A 40 7.25 -0.65 5.08
CA ALA A 40 7.36 0.80 5.14
C ALA A 40 6.64 1.43 3.93
N VAL A 41 5.71 2.35 4.19
CA VAL A 41 4.91 3.04 3.18
C VAL A 41 5.35 4.49 3.09
N GLY A 42 5.78 4.93 1.91
CA GLY A 42 6.06 6.34 1.64
C GLY A 42 4.76 7.14 1.63
N SER A 43 4.50 7.88 2.70
CA SER A 43 3.24 8.57 2.94
C SER A 43 3.32 10.05 2.62
N ARG A 44 2.30 10.54 1.93
CA ARG A 44 2.08 11.97 1.64
C ARG A 44 1.34 12.68 2.77
N TYR A 45 0.78 11.92 3.73
CA TYR A 45 -0.21 12.45 4.69
C TYR A 45 0.15 12.24 6.16
N CYS A 46 1.14 11.43 6.52
CA CYS A 46 1.46 11.12 7.91
C CYS A 46 2.03 12.30 8.72
N THR A 47 2.60 13.32 8.06
CA THR A 47 3.11 14.55 8.71
C THR A 47 2.47 15.83 8.14
N GLY A 48 1.25 15.72 7.63
CA GLY A 48 0.56 16.79 6.91
C GLY A 48 0.42 16.47 5.43
N VAL A 49 0.15 17.45 4.58
CA VAL A 49 -0.04 17.26 3.13
C VAL A 49 1.27 17.58 2.41
N ASN A 50 1.99 16.54 2.01
CA ASN A 50 3.32 16.64 1.39
C ASN A 50 3.25 16.34 -0.12
N VAL A 51 2.52 17.18 -0.87
CA VAL A 51 2.41 17.08 -2.32
C VAL A 51 2.77 18.41 -2.97
N VAL A 52 3.46 18.35 -4.10
CA VAL A 52 3.91 19.53 -4.86
C VAL A 52 3.23 19.54 -6.23
N ASN A 53 2.76 20.71 -6.65
CA ASN A 53 2.12 20.97 -7.95
C ASN A 53 0.85 20.13 -8.22
N TRP A 54 0.09 19.77 -7.18
CA TRP A 54 -1.22 19.16 -7.35
C TRP A 54 -2.34 20.20 -7.32
N PRO A 55 -3.32 20.11 -8.22
CA PRO A 55 -4.55 20.88 -8.07
C PRO A 55 -5.26 20.53 -6.75
N LEU A 56 -5.81 21.53 -6.07
CA LEU A 56 -6.47 21.36 -4.77
C LEU A 56 -7.55 20.25 -4.80
N GLY A 57 -8.35 20.18 -5.85
CA GLY A 57 -9.36 19.12 -6.00
C GLY A 57 -8.77 17.71 -5.99
N ARG A 58 -7.59 17.52 -6.58
CA ARG A 58 -6.87 16.23 -6.55
C ARG A 58 -6.36 15.90 -5.14
N VAL A 59 -5.84 16.90 -4.43
CA VAL A 59 -5.40 16.74 -3.04
C VAL A 59 -6.55 16.29 -2.16
N LEU A 60 -7.67 17.02 -2.21
CA LEU A 60 -8.87 16.71 -1.42
C LEU A 60 -9.42 15.32 -1.76
N MET A 61 -9.55 14.98 -3.05
CA MET A 61 -10.03 13.67 -3.48
C MET A 61 -9.14 12.54 -2.96
N SER A 62 -7.82 12.66 -3.08
CA SER A 62 -6.87 11.65 -2.60
C SER A 62 -6.88 11.52 -1.08
N TYR A 63 -6.96 12.63 -0.36
CA TYR A 63 -7.03 12.66 1.10
C TYR A 63 -8.33 12.00 1.61
N PHE A 64 -9.49 12.42 1.07
CA PHE A 64 -10.77 11.84 1.47
C PHE A 64 -10.92 10.37 1.07
N ALA A 65 -10.33 9.94 -0.05
CA ALA A 65 -10.24 8.53 -0.39
C ALA A 65 -9.50 7.74 0.70
N SER A 66 -8.37 8.26 1.17
CA SER A 66 -7.63 7.60 2.25
C SER A 66 -8.41 7.60 3.59
N VAL A 67 -9.12 8.68 3.90
CA VAL A 67 -10.02 8.73 5.08
C VAL A 67 -11.12 7.67 4.98
N TYR A 68 -11.78 7.57 3.84
CA TYR A 68 -12.81 6.56 3.59
C TYR A 68 -12.26 5.13 3.79
N VAL A 69 -11.12 4.82 3.16
CA VAL A 69 -10.50 3.50 3.29
C VAL A 69 -10.18 3.17 4.75
N ARG A 70 -9.64 4.13 5.51
CA ARG A 70 -9.36 3.93 6.94
C ARG A 70 -10.62 3.63 7.74
N LEU A 71 -11.67 4.39 7.52
CA LEU A 71 -12.95 4.20 8.22
C LEU A 71 -13.56 2.83 7.91
N VAL A 72 -13.51 2.38 6.66
CA VAL A 72 -14.06 1.09 6.25
C VAL A 72 -13.20 -0.06 6.73
N THR A 73 -11.88 0.01 6.55
CA THR A 73 -10.96 -1.11 6.81
C THR A 73 -10.54 -1.20 8.28
N GLY A 74 -10.49 -0.07 8.98
CA GLY A 74 -9.93 0.04 10.32
C GLY A 74 -8.39 0.11 10.36
N MET A 75 -7.72 0.29 9.20
CA MET A 75 -6.27 0.49 9.17
C MET A 75 -5.88 1.84 9.76
N HIS A 76 -4.74 1.88 10.47
CA HIS A 76 -4.21 3.14 11.02
C HIS A 76 -3.32 3.91 10.03
N ILE A 77 -3.18 3.44 8.78
CA ILE A 77 -2.36 4.02 7.73
C ILE A 77 -3.06 5.26 7.15
N GLN A 78 -2.40 6.42 7.16
CA GLN A 78 -2.97 7.67 6.67
C GLN A 78 -3.02 7.76 5.15
N ASP A 79 -1.98 7.25 4.47
CA ASP A 79 -1.93 7.20 3.01
C ASP A 79 -2.19 5.78 2.49
N THR A 80 -3.47 5.42 2.44
CA THR A 80 -3.88 4.08 2.03
C THR A 80 -3.69 3.82 0.53
N THR A 81 -3.57 4.85 -0.29
CA THR A 81 -3.40 4.76 -1.74
C THR A 81 -1.95 4.87 -2.22
N ALA A 82 -0.99 5.07 -1.30
CA ALA A 82 0.43 5.18 -1.65
C ALA A 82 0.95 3.92 -2.34
N GLY A 83 1.68 4.13 -3.45
CA GLY A 83 2.33 3.07 -4.24
C GLY A 83 3.78 2.82 -3.84
N PHE A 84 4.46 3.81 -3.23
CA PHE A 84 5.85 3.68 -2.83
C PHE A 84 5.96 2.92 -1.51
N LYS A 85 6.57 1.73 -1.55
CA LYS A 85 6.67 0.84 -0.39
C LYS A 85 7.96 0.05 -0.40
N CYS A 86 8.42 -0.30 0.80
CA CYS A 86 9.44 -1.31 1.03
C CYS A 86 8.79 -2.46 1.82
N TYR A 87 8.99 -3.68 1.37
CA TYR A 87 8.57 -4.89 2.06
C TYR A 87 9.77 -5.68 2.51
N ARG A 88 9.73 -6.23 3.71
CA ARG A 88 10.57 -7.38 4.06
C ARG A 88 10.11 -8.58 3.24
N ARG A 89 11.06 -9.42 2.83
CA ARG A 89 10.81 -10.63 2.06
C ARG A 89 9.70 -11.51 2.68
N GLU A 90 9.77 -11.72 3.98
CA GLU A 90 8.84 -12.52 4.77
C GLU A 90 7.37 -12.13 4.56
N VAL A 91 7.08 -10.84 4.42
CA VAL A 91 5.71 -10.36 4.15
C VAL A 91 5.18 -10.90 2.83
N LEU A 92 6.00 -10.83 1.77
CA LEU A 92 5.59 -11.28 0.44
C LEU A 92 5.60 -12.81 0.28
N GLU A 93 6.34 -13.52 1.10
CA GLU A 93 6.31 -14.99 1.20
C GLU A 93 5.07 -15.47 1.96
N THR A 94 4.66 -14.71 2.97
CA THR A 94 3.49 -15.03 3.79
C THR A 94 2.18 -14.76 3.04
N ILE A 95 2.10 -13.66 2.29
CA ILE A 95 0.89 -13.28 1.53
C ILE A 95 0.76 -14.17 0.29
N ASP A 96 -0.39 -14.82 0.13
CA ASP A 96 -0.74 -15.52 -1.10
C ASP A 96 -1.01 -14.51 -2.23
N LEU A 97 0.05 -14.18 -2.98
CA LEU A 97 0.00 -13.22 -4.08
C LEU A 97 -0.89 -13.66 -5.27
N ASP A 98 -1.31 -14.94 -5.32
CA ASP A 98 -2.25 -15.44 -6.34
C ASP A 98 -3.69 -15.11 -6.00
N ARG A 99 -3.97 -14.80 -4.74
CA ARG A 99 -5.30 -14.41 -4.27
C ARG A 99 -5.55 -12.92 -4.28
N ILE A 100 -4.52 -12.11 -4.53
CA ILE A 100 -4.67 -10.66 -4.70
C ILE A 100 -5.48 -10.40 -5.99
N GLN A 101 -6.62 -9.73 -5.86
CA GLN A 101 -7.64 -9.64 -6.92
C GLN A 101 -7.63 -8.30 -7.65
N PHE A 102 -7.30 -7.23 -6.94
CA PHE A 102 -7.45 -5.88 -7.47
C PHE A 102 -6.23 -5.41 -8.27
N LYS A 103 -6.44 -4.34 -9.04
CA LYS A 103 -5.41 -3.66 -9.84
C LYS A 103 -5.38 -2.16 -9.49
N GLY A 104 -4.31 -1.47 -9.87
CA GLY A 104 -4.19 -0.03 -9.69
C GLY A 104 -4.28 0.40 -8.22
N TYR A 105 -5.13 1.39 -7.91
CA TYR A 105 -5.26 1.91 -6.53
C TYR A 105 -5.82 0.90 -5.55
N ALA A 106 -6.79 0.10 -5.98
CA ALA A 106 -7.38 -0.94 -5.15
C ALA A 106 -6.35 -2.02 -4.78
N PHE A 107 -5.42 -2.37 -5.68
CA PHE A 107 -4.27 -3.23 -5.38
C PHE A 107 -3.41 -2.66 -4.26
N GLN A 108 -3.14 -1.35 -4.28
CA GLN A 108 -2.34 -0.71 -3.24
C GLN A 108 -3.00 -0.80 -1.86
N ILE A 109 -4.33 -0.71 -1.83
CA ILE A 109 -5.12 -0.85 -0.61
C ILE A 109 -5.14 -2.30 -0.15
N GLU A 110 -5.41 -3.25 -1.07
CA GLU A 110 -5.49 -4.68 -0.78
C GLU A 110 -4.18 -5.21 -0.19
N MET A 111 -3.04 -4.88 -0.76
CA MET A 111 -1.73 -5.31 -0.26
C MET A 111 -1.46 -4.83 1.17
N LYS A 112 -1.75 -3.54 1.47
CA LYS A 112 -1.60 -3.00 2.83
C LYS A 112 -2.59 -3.63 3.82
N PHE A 113 -3.83 -3.79 3.39
CA PHE A 113 -4.87 -4.41 4.21
C PHE A 113 -4.54 -5.86 4.52
N THR A 114 -4.06 -6.63 3.53
CA THR A 114 -3.64 -8.00 3.72
C THR A 114 -2.46 -8.11 4.69
N ALA A 115 -1.41 -7.30 4.49
CA ALA A 115 -0.29 -7.26 5.42
C ALA A 115 -0.74 -6.92 6.85
N TYR A 116 -1.59 -5.88 7.00
CA TYR A 116 -2.16 -5.50 8.29
C TYR A 116 -2.98 -6.62 8.95
N LYS A 117 -3.79 -7.34 8.18
CA LYS A 117 -4.60 -8.46 8.67
C LYS A 117 -3.77 -9.71 9.00
N CYS A 118 -2.66 -9.92 8.33
CA CYS A 118 -1.70 -10.98 8.66
C CYS A 118 -0.84 -10.64 9.90
N GLY A 119 -1.03 -9.47 10.51
CA GLY A 119 -0.37 -9.08 11.75
C GLY A 119 0.99 -8.39 11.56
N PHE A 120 1.36 -8.04 10.33
CA PHE A 120 2.60 -7.34 10.05
C PHE A 120 2.56 -5.88 10.50
N ASN A 121 3.71 -5.40 10.97
CA ASN A 121 3.91 -4.01 11.36
C ASN A 121 4.08 -3.12 10.13
N VAL A 122 3.01 -2.40 9.77
CA VAL A 122 2.99 -1.47 8.63
C VAL A 122 3.17 -0.05 9.16
N VAL A 123 4.26 0.60 8.78
CA VAL A 123 4.59 1.97 9.20
C VAL A 123 4.58 2.95 8.04
N GLU A 124 4.38 4.24 8.34
CA GLU A 124 4.43 5.31 7.36
C GLU A 124 5.71 6.13 7.51
N VAL A 125 6.38 6.36 6.40
CA VAL A 125 7.57 7.20 6.28
C VAL A 125 7.20 8.44 5.48
N PRO A 126 7.39 9.66 6.00
CA PRO A 126 7.01 10.87 5.28
C PRO A 126 7.88 11.05 4.03
N ILE A 127 7.22 11.26 2.90
CA ILE A 127 7.84 11.59 1.62
C ILE A 127 7.19 12.83 1.03
N ILE A 128 7.91 13.49 0.12
CA ILE A 128 7.34 14.56 -0.71
C ILE A 128 7.03 13.97 -2.08
N PHE A 129 5.76 14.04 -2.48
CA PHE A 129 5.31 13.58 -3.78
C PHE A 129 5.22 14.76 -4.75
N ILE A 130 5.96 14.68 -5.86
CA ILE A 130 5.97 15.72 -6.90
C ILE A 130 5.02 15.28 -8.02
N ASN A 131 4.25 16.23 -8.57
CA ASN A 131 3.41 15.88 -9.73
C ASN A 131 4.32 15.42 -10.89
N ARG A 132 3.92 14.31 -11.53
CA ARG A 132 4.68 13.78 -12.67
C ARG A 132 4.86 14.83 -13.75
N GLU A 133 6.05 14.87 -14.33
CA GLU A 133 6.37 15.76 -15.45
C GLU A 133 5.96 15.15 -16.80
N LEU A 134 5.89 13.83 -16.87
CA LEU A 134 5.58 13.06 -18.07
C LEU A 134 4.34 12.19 -17.87
N GLY A 135 3.48 12.16 -18.89
CA GLY A 135 2.31 11.30 -18.94
C GLY A 135 1.01 11.93 -18.43
N VAL A 136 -0.10 11.34 -18.82
CA VAL A 136 -1.46 11.77 -18.42
C VAL A 136 -1.92 10.99 -17.20
N SER A 137 -2.58 11.67 -16.26
CA SER A 137 -3.17 10.99 -15.11
C SER A 137 -4.24 9.99 -15.57
N LYS A 138 -4.05 8.72 -15.19
CA LYS A 138 -5.05 7.66 -15.46
C LYS A 138 -6.25 7.70 -14.51
N MET A 139 -6.32 8.69 -13.59
CA MET A 139 -7.47 8.83 -12.70
C MET A 139 -8.66 9.36 -13.48
N ASN A 140 -9.63 8.49 -13.74
CA ASN A 140 -10.98 8.84 -14.15
C ASN A 140 -11.98 8.37 -13.09
N GLY A 141 -13.20 8.91 -13.12
CA GLY A 141 -14.22 8.63 -12.10
C GLY A 141 -14.59 7.14 -11.97
N SER A 142 -14.46 6.36 -13.05
CA SER A 142 -14.75 4.93 -13.03
C SER A 142 -13.74 4.14 -12.20
N ILE A 143 -12.44 4.44 -12.31
CA ILE A 143 -11.37 3.80 -11.52
C ILE A 143 -11.52 4.13 -10.02
N PHE A 144 -11.95 5.36 -9.73
CA PHE A 144 -12.22 5.76 -8.35
C PHE A 144 -13.42 5.01 -7.75
N GLY A 145 -14.53 4.91 -8.51
CA GLY A 145 -15.70 4.15 -8.09
C GLY A 145 -15.41 2.66 -7.88
N GLU A 146 -14.66 2.05 -8.78
CA GLU A 146 -14.22 0.65 -8.67
C GLU A 146 -13.37 0.42 -7.40
N ALA A 147 -12.47 1.35 -7.07
CA ALA A 147 -11.67 1.28 -5.86
C ALA A 147 -12.53 1.39 -4.59
N LEU A 148 -13.55 2.26 -4.57
CA LEU A 148 -14.47 2.38 -3.43
C LEU A 148 -15.27 1.09 -3.19
N PHE A 149 -15.83 0.49 -4.24
CA PHE A 149 -16.51 -0.79 -4.15
C PHE A 149 -15.58 -1.93 -3.73
N GLY A 150 -14.37 -1.96 -4.29
CA GLY A 150 -13.36 -2.95 -3.92
C GLY A 150 -13.02 -2.93 -2.42
N VAL A 151 -12.96 -1.75 -1.81
CA VAL A 151 -12.71 -1.60 -0.35
C VAL A 151 -13.86 -2.19 0.48
N LEU A 152 -15.10 -1.96 0.08
CA LEU A 152 -16.26 -2.57 0.75
C LEU A 152 -16.23 -4.10 0.62
N GLN A 153 -15.90 -4.59 -0.56
CA GLN A 153 -15.75 -6.02 -0.82
C GLN A 153 -14.64 -6.64 0.04
N LEU A 154 -13.46 -6.01 0.12
CA LEU A 154 -12.36 -6.46 0.99
C LEU A 154 -12.79 -6.53 2.46
N LYS A 155 -13.51 -5.51 2.94
CA LYS A 155 -14.01 -5.48 4.32
C LYS A 155 -15.04 -6.58 4.54
N TRP A 156 -15.99 -6.73 3.64
CA TRP A 156 -17.02 -7.79 3.70
C TRP A 156 -16.38 -9.17 3.77
N TRP A 157 -15.45 -9.47 2.86
CA TRP A 157 -14.72 -10.74 2.85
C TRP A 157 -13.96 -10.97 4.16
N SER A 158 -13.40 -9.91 4.77
CA SER A 158 -12.67 -10.04 6.04
C SER A 158 -13.54 -10.39 7.24
N PHE A 159 -14.87 -10.24 7.14
CA PHE A 159 -15.80 -10.66 8.19
C PHE A 159 -16.22 -12.12 8.06
N PHE A 160 -16.45 -12.58 6.83
CA PHE A 160 -17.03 -13.91 6.59
C PHE A 160 -15.99 -15.01 6.37
N HIS A 161 -14.77 -14.62 6.09
CA HIS A 161 -13.67 -15.55 5.96
C HIS A 161 -12.62 -15.21 7.02
N ASN A 162 -12.01 -16.23 7.59
CA ASN A 162 -10.83 -16.01 8.45
C ASN A 162 -9.71 -15.47 7.55
N TYR A 163 -9.68 -14.14 7.39
CA TYR A 163 -8.87 -13.44 6.40
C TYR A 163 -7.39 -13.83 6.46
N PRO A 164 -6.76 -13.95 7.65
CA PRO A 164 -5.40 -14.46 7.75
C PRO A 164 -5.24 -15.88 7.19
N LEU A 165 -6.14 -16.79 7.49
CA LEU A 165 -6.08 -18.16 6.96
C LEU A 165 -6.29 -18.23 5.45
N TYR A 166 -7.05 -17.27 4.90
CA TYR A 166 -7.31 -17.23 3.45
C TYR A 166 -6.15 -16.66 2.66
N TYR A 167 -5.47 -15.62 3.18
CA TYR A 167 -4.43 -14.90 2.45
C TYR A 167 -3.00 -15.19 2.93
N CYS A 168 -2.80 -15.85 4.08
CA CYS A 168 -1.47 -16.13 4.63
C CYS A 168 -1.12 -17.61 4.53
N TYR A 169 -0.08 -17.95 3.79
CA TYR A 169 0.41 -19.33 3.64
C TYR A 169 0.84 -19.98 4.96
N LEU A 170 1.52 -19.23 5.83
CA LEU A 170 2.10 -19.78 7.05
C LEU A 170 1.06 -20.25 8.07
N LEU A 171 -0.13 -19.67 8.07
CA LEU A 171 -1.21 -20.08 8.98
C LEU A 171 -1.96 -21.34 8.50
N ASN A 172 -1.83 -21.68 7.21
CA ASN A 172 -2.43 -22.89 6.63
C ASN A 172 -1.55 -24.16 6.84
N CYS A 173 -0.27 -23.99 7.24
CA CYS A 173 0.64 -25.11 7.46
C CYS A 173 0.65 -25.64 8.90
N SER A 174 -0.10 -25.01 9.82
CA SER A 174 -0.15 -25.38 11.25
C SER A 174 -1.47 -26.04 11.69
N SER A 175 -2.29 -26.50 10.76
CA SER A 175 -3.56 -27.23 11.05
C SER A 175 -3.53 -28.68 10.58
#